data_46d14b8e30b705332d0b4ba954cf4159
#
_entry.id   46d14b8e30b705332d0b4ba954cf4159
#
_cell.length_a   1.000
_cell.length_b   1.000
_cell.length_c   1.000
_cell.angle_alpha   90.00
_cell.angle_beta   90.00
_cell.angle_gamma   90.00
#
_symmetry.space_group_name_H-M   'P 1'
#
loop_
_entity.id
_entity.type
_entity.pdbx_description
1 polymer ?
#
loop_
_entity_poly.entity_id
_entity_poly.type
_entity_poly.pdbx_seq_one_letter_code
_entity_poly.pdbx_strand_id
1 'polypeptide(L)'
;VRVCLVSHRLGGFDGVSVAAAAWVRGFRALGWTVTRAAGFFADHEPDDVVVRGLWADRPGAAPPPVDHATISRLCRTHDLLVLDNAGSLWSAPLASRALEHHALAAGVPTVVRHHDPAWQGVVLRPVEGDVVPLHHPRHLHVVINRYTESEFAARWPELLDAKALVVRHPEVDVDGLATGDRDACRTALGVDPDEVLLAHPARVDAANKNIPGAVSFARALAAVLPGRVRYWLTDPQPGEPGPVADALAQAPGLIRGWVPRPADLYAAADVVLLPSTWEGWGLPVVEAAAAGKPVVAGPYPVLAEIRALGVTVWDPEDVGGVAALLSDPDAHRAVLAANRAAVVASLSQADLPAALADLAERARELTGTVQ
;
A
#
# COMPACT_ATOMS: atom_id res chain seq x y z
N VAL A 1 -23.16 14.18 -1.51
CA VAL A 1 -22.55 13.56 -0.30
C VAL A 1 -21.22 14.24 -0.03
N ARG A 2 -20.99 14.64 1.21
CA ARG A 2 -19.72 15.24 1.69
C ARG A 2 -18.97 14.17 2.45
N VAL A 3 -17.80 13.81 1.95
CA VAL A 3 -16.92 12.79 2.57
C VAL A 3 -15.74 13.48 3.21
N CYS A 4 -15.37 13.12 4.42
CA CYS A 4 -14.10 13.46 5.03
C CYS A 4 -13.21 12.21 5.09
N LEU A 5 -12.10 12.21 4.33
CA LEU A 5 -11.08 11.17 4.42
C LEU A 5 -9.98 11.65 5.35
N VAL A 6 -9.78 10.91 6.45
CA VAL A 6 -8.80 11.24 7.50
C VAL A 6 -7.69 10.20 7.51
N SER A 7 -6.44 10.65 7.42
CA SER A 7 -5.26 9.79 7.53
C SER A 7 -4.17 10.44 8.40
N HIS A 8 -3.13 9.70 8.74
CA HIS A 8 -1.96 10.29 9.42
C HIS A 8 -1.22 11.23 8.51
N ARG A 9 -1.00 10.80 7.27
CA ARG A 9 -0.38 11.59 6.20
C ARG A 9 -1.04 11.30 4.87
N LEU A 10 -1.02 12.26 3.98
CA LEU A 10 -1.54 12.17 2.61
C LEU A 10 -0.54 12.76 1.62
N GLY A 11 -0.69 12.42 0.34
CA GLY A 11 0.12 12.95 -0.76
C GLY A 11 1.52 12.34 -0.88
N GLY A 12 1.85 11.33 -0.06
CA GLY A 12 3.12 10.61 -0.16
C GLY A 12 3.09 9.50 -1.22
N PHE A 13 4.25 8.86 -1.39
CA PHE A 13 4.45 7.73 -2.32
C PHE A 13 4.38 6.37 -1.63
N ASP A 14 4.04 6.33 -0.34
CA ASP A 14 3.82 5.08 0.38
C ASP A 14 2.46 4.47 0.04
N GLY A 15 2.34 3.15 0.27
CA GLY A 15 1.14 2.39 -0.12
C GLY A 15 -0.17 2.92 0.47
N VAL A 16 -0.14 3.46 1.70
CA VAL A 16 -1.34 4.06 2.33
C VAL A 16 -1.74 5.34 1.60
N SER A 17 -0.78 6.23 1.34
CA SER A 17 -1.03 7.49 0.61
C SER A 17 -1.54 7.23 -0.82
N VAL A 18 -0.98 6.25 -1.53
CA VAL A 18 -1.42 5.84 -2.87
C VAL A 18 -2.86 5.30 -2.84
N ALA A 19 -3.15 4.42 -1.89
CA ALA A 19 -4.48 3.85 -1.72
C ALA A 19 -5.53 4.91 -1.29
N ALA A 20 -5.16 5.86 -0.42
CA ALA A 20 -6.01 6.99 -0.04
C ALA A 20 -6.33 7.88 -1.24
N ALA A 21 -5.34 8.20 -2.07
CA ALA A 21 -5.52 8.99 -3.29
C ALA A 21 -6.47 8.30 -4.28
N ALA A 22 -6.40 6.97 -4.41
CA ALA A 22 -7.36 6.21 -5.22
C ALA A 22 -8.80 6.36 -4.69
N TRP A 23 -9.01 6.25 -3.37
CA TRP A 23 -10.33 6.42 -2.77
C TRP A 23 -10.85 7.85 -2.93
N VAL A 24 -9.99 8.88 -2.77
CA VAL A 24 -10.36 10.28 -3.04
C VAL A 24 -10.85 10.45 -4.49
N ARG A 25 -10.12 9.90 -5.47
CA ARG A 25 -10.53 9.90 -6.88
C ARG A 25 -11.86 9.16 -7.08
N GLY A 26 -12.02 7.99 -6.47
CA GLY A 26 -13.24 7.19 -6.55
C GLY A 26 -14.47 7.93 -6.02
N PHE A 27 -14.37 8.57 -4.85
CA PHE A 27 -15.47 9.40 -4.32
C PHE A 27 -15.77 10.60 -5.21
N ARG A 28 -14.74 11.28 -5.73
CA ARG A 28 -14.93 12.40 -6.67
C ARG A 28 -15.59 11.94 -7.98
N ALA A 29 -15.30 10.76 -8.46
CA ALA A 29 -15.95 10.17 -9.65
C ALA A 29 -17.46 9.90 -9.45
N LEU A 30 -17.91 9.68 -8.19
CA LEU A 30 -19.33 9.64 -7.84
C LEU A 30 -20.01 11.02 -7.80
N GLY A 31 -19.29 12.11 -8.06
CA GLY A 31 -19.76 13.47 -7.90
C GLY A 31 -19.85 13.91 -6.43
N TRP A 32 -19.15 13.23 -5.51
CA TRP A 32 -19.14 13.56 -4.09
C TRP A 32 -18.06 14.59 -3.77
N THR A 33 -18.33 15.47 -2.82
CA THR A 33 -17.33 16.42 -2.33
C THR A 33 -16.44 15.72 -1.29
N VAL A 34 -15.13 15.80 -1.48
CA VAL A 34 -14.16 15.15 -0.58
C VAL A 34 -13.28 16.20 0.10
N THR A 35 -13.32 16.20 1.43
CA THR A 35 -12.36 16.91 2.27
C THR A 35 -11.25 15.94 2.65
N ARG A 36 -10.01 16.26 2.31
CA ARG A 36 -8.84 15.53 2.79
C ARG A 36 -8.44 16.10 4.15
N ALA A 37 -8.25 15.24 5.15
CA ALA A 37 -7.84 15.65 6.49
C ALA A 37 -6.65 14.77 6.94
N ALA A 38 -5.56 15.38 7.40
CA ALA A 38 -4.40 14.61 7.83
C ALA A 38 -3.56 15.35 8.88
N GLY A 39 -2.68 14.62 9.57
CA GLY A 39 -1.65 15.24 10.41
C GLY A 39 -0.55 15.89 9.60
N PHE A 40 -0.26 15.37 8.39
CA PHE A 40 0.75 15.86 7.47
C PHE A 40 0.32 15.65 6.01
N PHE A 41 0.68 16.59 5.15
CA PHE A 41 0.50 16.50 3.69
C PHE A 41 1.85 16.64 2.98
N ALA A 42 2.18 15.71 2.12
CA ALA A 42 3.33 15.82 1.23
C ALA A 42 2.97 16.61 -0.05
N ASP A 43 1.69 16.57 -0.44
CA ASP A 43 1.07 17.45 -1.43
C ASP A 43 -0.11 18.20 -0.80
N HIS A 44 -0.27 19.46 -1.05
CA HIS A 44 -1.39 20.26 -0.50
C HIS A 44 -2.41 20.59 -1.57
N GLU A 45 -3.70 20.36 -1.25
CA GLU A 45 -4.84 20.94 -1.96
C GLU A 45 -5.43 22.12 -1.15
N PRO A 46 -6.11 23.09 -1.79
CA PRO A 46 -6.60 24.30 -1.12
C PRO A 46 -7.52 24.04 0.09
N ASP A 47 -8.31 22.97 0.05
CA ASP A 47 -9.32 22.62 1.06
C ASP A 47 -8.83 21.58 2.08
N ASP A 48 -7.54 21.29 2.10
CA ASP A 48 -6.95 20.33 3.04
C ASP A 48 -7.06 20.83 4.48
N VAL A 49 -7.37 19.90 5.38
CA VAL A 49 -7.52 20.18 6.82
C VAL A 49 -6.42 19.48 7.61
N VAL A 50 -5.54 20.26 8.23
CA VAL A 50 -4.53 19.70 9.16
C VAL A 50 -5.21 19.36 10.48
N VAL A 51 -5.07 18.07 10.91
CA VAL A 51 -5.57 17.56 12.18
C VAL A 51 -4.40 17.32 13.12
N ARG A 52 -4.17 18.26 14.04
CA ARG A 52 -3.10 18.13 15.03
C ARG A 52 -3.35 16.92 15.94
N GLY A 53 -2.26 16.24 16.30
CA GLY A 53 -2.30 15.01 17.08
C GLY A 53 -2.21 13.72 16.25
N LEU A 54 -2.46 13.77 14.94
CA LEU A 54 -2.31 12.61 14.06
C LEU A 54 -0.87 12.38 13.57
N TRP A 55 -0.01 13.36 13.66
CA TRP A 55 1.37 13.27 13.18
C TRP A 55 2.35 13.90 14.15
N ALA A 56 3.51 13.26 14.34
CA ALA A 56 4.64 13.82 15.07
C ALA A 56 5.63 14.43 14.07
N ASP A 57 6.12 15.64 14.37
CA ASP A 57 7.01 16.39 13.48
C ASP A 57 8.38 15.72 13.26
N ARG A 58 8.75 14.77 14.13
CA ARG A 58 10.01 14.02 14.05
C ARG A 58 9.78 12.54 14.36
N PRO A 59 10.53 11.63 13.72
CA PRO A 59 10.50 10.22 14.09
C PRO A 59 10.82 10.02 15.57
N GLY A 60 9.97 9.27 16.28
CA GLY A 60 10.12 8.99 17.70
C GLY A 60 9.65 10.09 18.65
N ALA A 61 9.22 11.25 18.16
CA ALA A 61 8.60 12.28 18.99
C ALA A 61 7.13 11.93 19.28
N ALA A 62 6.64 12.37 20.44
CA ALA A 62 5.21 12.29 20.72
C ALA A 62 4.44 13.23 19.77
N PRO A 63 3.26 12.82 19.28
CA PRO A 63 2.38 13.73 18.54
C PRO A 63 2.00 14.95 19.39
N PRO A 64 1.73 16.11 18.75
CA PRO A 64 1.18 17.26 19.47
C PRO A 64 -0.19 16.92 20.09
N PRO A 65 -0.68 17.73 21.03
CA PRO A 65 -2.01 17.54 21.62
C PRO A 65 -3.10 17.41 20.56
N VAL A 66 -4.07 16.54 20.83
CA VAL A 66 -5.18 16.24 19.92
C VAL A 66 -6.08 17.47 19.74
N ASP A 67 -6.37 17.82 18.49
CA ASP A 67 -7.30 18.91 18.14
C ASP A 67 -8.76 18.42 18.13
N HIS A 68 -9.34 18.30 19.30
CA HIS A 68 -10.73 17.90 19.47
C HIS A 68 -11.73 18.82 18.75
N ALA A 69 -11.44 20.12 18.64
CA ALA A 69 -12.33 21.07 17.98
C ALA A 69 -12.45 20.80 16.48
N THR A 70 -11.31 20.63 15.81
CA THR A 70 -11.28 20.28 14.38
C THR A 70 -11.92 18.91 14.13
N ILE A 71 -11.58 17.87 14.93
CA ILE A 71 -12.19 16.54 14.81
C ILE A 71 -13.72 16.61 14.95
N SER A 72 -14.22 17.26 16.01
CA SER A 72 -15.66 17.41 16.25
C SER A 72 -16.35 18.16 15.10
N ARG A 73 -15.73 19.21 14.55
CA ARG A 73 -16.27 19.94 13.39
C ARG A 73 -16.35 19.03 12.15
N LEU A 74 -15.29 18.27 11.83
CA LEU A 74 -15.29 17.33 10.70
C LEU A 74 -16.40 16.30 10.83
N CYS A 75 -16.58 15.69 12.01
CA CYS A 75 -17.64 14.70 12.25
C CYS A 75 -19.06 15.28 12.08
N ARG A 76 -19.29 16.56 12.43
CA ARG A 76 -20.62 17.19 12.32
C ARG A 76 -20.92 17.78 10.94
N THR A 77 -19.93 18.04 10.10
CA THR A 77 -20.12 18.75 8.82
C THR A 77 -20.08 17.83 7.62
N HIS A 78 -19.81 16.55 7.78
CA HIS A 78 -19.72 15.56 6.70
C HIS A 78 -20.78 14.47 6.85
N ASP A 79 -21.15 13.88 5.73
CA ASP A 79 -22.18 12.84 5.63
C ASP A 79 -21.59 11.43 5.71
N LEU A 80 -20.26 11.32 5.58
CA LEU A 80 -19.45 10.10 5.71
C LEU A 80 -18.05 10.46 6.21
N LEU A 81 -17.56 9.70 7.18
CA LEU A 81 -16.19 9.75 7.64
C LEU A 81 -15.44 8.49 7.17
N VAL A 82 -14.25 8.66 6.61
CA VAL A 82 -13.34 7.56 6.24
C VAL A 82 -12.05 7.73 7.03
N LEU A 83 -11.76 6.81 7.94
CA LEU A 83 -10.53 6.78 8.73
C LEU A 83 -9.53 5.84 8.03
N ASP A 84 -8.74 6.39 7.09
CA ASP A 84 -7.81 5.60 6.29
C ASP A 84 -6.48 5.43 7.03
N ASN A 85 -6.30 4.27 7.63
CA ASN A 85 -5.24 3.90 8.56
C ASN A 85 -5.19 4.73 9.87
N ALA A 86 -5.93 5.82 9.95
CA ALA A 86 -5.99 6.68 11.13
C ALA A 86 -6.58 5.97 12.36
N GLY A 87 -7.35 4.91 12.14
CA GLY A 87 -7.88 4.05 13.21
C GLY A 87 -7.00 2.86 13.58
N SER A 88 -5.82 2.69 12.97
CA SER A 88 -4.98 1.48 13.13
C SER A 88 -3.62 1.77 13.73
N LEU A 89 -3.08 2.96 13.48
CA LEU A 89 -1.68 3.24 13.79
C LEU A 89 -1.42 3.45 15.28
N TRP A 90 -0.44 2.72 15.77
CA TRP A 90 0.10 2.79 17.12
C TRP A 90 0.72 4.17 17.47
N SER A 91 1.12 4.95 16.47
CA SER A 91 1.86 6.22 16.67
C SER A 91 0.99 7.37 17.17
N ALA A 92 -0.34 7.32 16.98
CA ALA A 92 -1.26 8.37 17.41
C ALA A 92 -2.56 7.80 18.02
N PRO A 93 -2.50 6.90 19.01
CA PRO A 93 -3.67 6.19 19.53
C PRO A 93 -4.70 7.12 20.15
N LEU A 94 -4.27 8.21 20.80
CA LEU A 94 -5.19 9.19 21.41
C LEU A 94 -6.00 9.96 20.37
N ALA A 95 -5.39 10.29 19.23
CA ALA A 95 -6.09 10.95 18.13
C ALA A 95 -7.08 9.99 17.44
N SER A 96 -6.69 8.71 17.25
CA SER A 96 -7.58 7.66 16.75
C SER A 96 -8.82 7.51 17.63
N ARG A 97 -8.62 7.44 18.96
CA ARG A 97 -9.72 7.36 19.92
C ARG A 97 -10.60 8.60 19.95
N ALA A 98 -10.02 9.79 19.77
CA ALA A 98 -10.79 11.02 19.67
C ALA A 98 -11.65 11.05 18.41
N LEU A 99 -11.14 10.58 17.27
CA LEU A 99 -11.90 10.42 16.02
C LEU A 99 -13.11 9.50 16.24
N GLU A 100 -12.93 8.32 16.82
CA GLU A 100 -14.01 7.39 17.14
C GLU A 100 -15.05 8.02 18.07
N HIS A 101 -14.60 8.61 19.19
CA HIS A 101 -15.49 9.25 20.15
C HIS A 101 -16.37 10.33 19.52
N HIS A 102 -15.77 11.23 18.74
CA HIS A 102 -16.51 12.31 18.10
C HIS A 102 -17.40 11.80 16.96
N ALA A 103 -16.98 10.76 16.23
CA ALA A 103 -17.80 10.14 15.19
C ALA A 103 -19.06 9.50 15.78
N LEU A 104 -18.91 8.73 16.86
CA LEU A 104 -20.03 8.11 17.57
C LEU A 104 -20.98 9.16 18.17
N ALA A 105 -20.43 10.22 18.79
CA ALA A 105 -21.22 11.30 19.37
C ALA A 105 -21.99 12.12 18.32
N ALA A 106 -21.43 12.27 17.13
CA ALA A 106 -22.08 12.94 16.02
C ALA A 106 -23.08 12.05 15.26
N GLY A 107 -23.03 10.72 15.45
CA GLY A 107 -23.79 9.75 14.68
C GLY A 107 -23.44 9.77 13.18
N VAL A 108 -22.20 10.11 12.83
CA VAL A 108 -21.78 10.13 11.44
C VAL A 108 -21.40 8.72 10.97
N PRO A 109 -21.94 8.23 9.84
CA PRO A 109 -21.50 6.99 9.21
C PRO A 109 -19.99 6.98 9.04
N THR A 110 -19.33 5.89 9.49
CA THR A 110 -17.88 5.85 9.54
C THR A 110 -17.35 4.53 8.96
N VAL A 111 -16.43 4.65 8.01
CA VAL A 111 -15.61 3.57 7.48
C VAL A 111 -14.22 3.66 8.09
N VAL A 112 -13.73 2.60 8.71
CA VAL A 112 -12.37 2.50 9.27
C VAL A 112 -11.58 1.53 8.40
N ARG A 113 -10.64 2.03 7.60
CA ARG A 113 -9.79 1.22 6.74
C ARG A 113 -8.47 0.92 7.44
N HIS A 114 -8.14 -0.37 7.56
CA HIS A 114 -6.98 -0.86 8.29
C HIS A 114 -5.92 -1.39 7.33
N HIS A 115 -4.73 -0.79 7.35
CA HIS A 115 -3.58 -1.26 6.55
C HIS A 115 -2.55 -1.97 7.40
N ASP A 116 -2.21 -1.40 8.57
CA ASP A 116 -1.10 -1.82 9.42
C ASP A 116 -1.55 -1.95 10.89
N PRO A 117 -2.29 -3.00 11.29
CA PRO A 117 -2.59 -3.24 12.69
C PRO A 117 -1.31 -3.38 13.53
N ALA A 118 -1.33 -2.89 14.76
CA ALA A 118 -0.13 -2.75 15.60
C ALA A 118 0.57 -4.09 15.92
N TRP A 119 -0.15 -5.22 15.86
CA TRP A 119 0.40 -6.56 16.09
C TRP A 119 0.94 -7.23 14.81
N GLN A 120 0.80 -6.60 13.65
CA GLN A 120 1.32 -7.11 12.38
C GLN A 120 2.66 -6.47 12.02
N GLY A 121 3.48 -7.19 11.26
CA GLY A 121 4.77 -6.70 10.78
C GLY A 121 5.96 -7.42 11.40
N VAL A 122 7.16 -7.03 10.97
CA VAL A 122 8.43 -7.57 11.45
C VAL A 122 8.74 -7.07 12.87
N VAL A 123 8.34 -5.84 13.17
CA VAL A 123 8.51 -5.21 14.48
C VAL A 123 7.12 -4.98 15.08
N LEU A 124 6.74 -5.85 16.00
CA LEU A 124 5.50 -5.70 16.73
C LEU A 124 5.57 -4.47 17.64
N ARG A 125 4.48 -3.69 17.65
CA ARG A 125 4.41 -2.44 18.40
C ARG A 125 3.24 -2.51 19.36
N PRO A 126 3.48 -2.90 20.61
CA PRO A 126 2.42 -2.93 21.62
C PRO A 126 1.82 -1.54 21.80
N VAL A 127 0.50 -1.47 21.82
CA VAL A 127 -0.25 -0.27 22.19
C VAL A 127 -0.88 -0.51 23.55
N GLU A 128 -0.59 0.36 24.48
CA GLU A 128 -1.13 0.26 25.82
C GLU A 128 -2.66 0.40 25.79
N GLY A 129 -3.37 -0.56 26.39
CA GLY A 129 -4.81 -0.52 26.59
C GLY A 129 -5.66 -0.84 25.36
N ASP A 130 -5.14 -1.55 24.34
CA ASP A 130 -5.88 -1.97 23.14
C ASP A 130 -6.65 -0.83 22.43
N VAL A 131 -6.08 0.37 22.45
CA VAL A 131 -6.72 1.58 21.92
C VAL A 131 -6.86 1.52 20.40
N VAL A 132 -5.91 0.89 19.73
CA VAL A 132 -5.90 0.70 18.27
C VAL A 132 -5.50 -0.75 17.93
N PRO A 133 -6.04 -1.31 16.86
CA PRO A 133 -7.01 -0.70 15.93
C PRO A 133 -8.36 -0.43 16.58
N LEU A 134 -9.05 0.61 16.08
CA LEU A 134 -10.45 0.83 16.42
C LEU A 134 -11.29 -0.37 15.99
N HIS A 135 -12.27 -0.78 16.81
CA HIS A 135 -13.07 -2.00 16.58
C HIS A 135 -14.54 -1.86 17.02
N HIS A 136 -15.06 -0.65 17.06
CA HIS A 136 -16.44 -0.42 17.48
C HIS A 136 -17.46 -0.92 16.43
N PRO A 137 -18.44 -1.80 16.77
CA PRO A 137 -19.31 -2.48 15.79
C PRO A 137 -20.30 -1.56 15.05
N ARG A 138 -20.42 -0.29 15.43
CA ARG A 138 -21.18 0.74 14.69
C ARG A 138 -20.38 1.37 13.55
N HIS A 139 -19.11 1.05 13.40
CA HIS A 139 -18.27 1.45 12.27
C HIS A 139 -18.11 0.29 11.30
N LEU A 140 -18.02 0.60 10.01
CA LEU A 140 -17.66 -0.39 9.01
C LEU A 140 -16.14 -0.53 8.95
N HIS A 141 -15.61 -1.68 9.34
CA HIS A 141 -14.19 -1.98 9.30
C HIS A 141 -13.83 -2.62 7.98
N VAL A 142 -12.94 -1.97 7.23
CA VAL A 142 -12.41 -2.45 5.96
C VAL A 142 -10.96 -2.86 6.17
N VAL A 143 -10.68 -4.15 6.06
CA VAL A 143 -9.31 -4.68 6.09
C VAL A 143 -8.83 -4.97 4.67
N ILE A 144 -7.52 -4.85 4.43
CA ILE A 144 -6.97 -4.92 3.08
C ILE A 144 -6.65 -6.33 2.60
N ASN A 145 -6.81 -7.34 3.44
CA ASN A 145 -6.56 -8.75 3.11
C ASN A 145 -7.30 -9.69 4.08
N ARG A 146 -7.45 -10.96 3.68
CA ARG A 146 -8.13 -11.98 4.49
C ARG A 146 -7.33 -12.45 5.69
N TYR A 147 -6.00 -12.33 5.63
CA TYR A 147 -5.14 -12.60 6.79
C TYR A 147 -5.53 -11.67 7.95
N THR A 148 -5.62 -10.37 7.69
CA THR A 148 -6.06 -9.38 8.67
C THR A 148 -7.53 -9.59 9.08
N GLU A 149 -8.42 -9.95 8.13
CA GLU A 149 -9.81 -10.29 8.45
C GLU A 149 -9.90 -11.39 9.51
N SER A 150 -9.16 -12.49 9.32
CA SER A 150 -9.17 -13.61 10.26
C SER A 150 -8.68 -13.22 11.66
N GLU A 151 -7.69 -12.35 11.73
CA GLU A 151 -7.18 -11.84 13.02
C GLU A 151 -8.15 -10.89 13.72
N PHE A 152 -8.85 -10.02 12.97
CA PHE A 152 -9.91 -9.17 13.50
C PHE A 152 -11.08 -10.01 14.00
N ALA A 153 -11.54 -10.97 13.20
CA ALA A 153 -12.64 -11.87 13.56
C ALA A 153 -12.34 -12.68 14.83
N ALA A 154 -11.09 -13.12 14.99
CA ALA A 154 -10.67 -13.86 16.19
C ALA A 154 -10.60 -12.99 17.46
N ARG A 155 -10.25 -11.70 17.32
CA ARG A 155 -10.16 -10.76 18.45
C ARG A 155 -11.51 -10.14 18.82
N TRP A 156 -12.32 -9.83 17.81
CA TRP A 156 -13.59 -9.10 17.95
C TRP A 156 -14.71 -9.80 17.16
N PRO A 157 -15.19 -10.96 17.60
CA PRO A 157 -16.24 -11.72 16.89
C PRO A 157 -17.54 -10.92 16.72
N GLU A 158 -17.79 -9.92 17.59
CA GLU A 158 -18.93 -9.01 17.47
C GLU A 158 -18.95 -8.21 16.16
N LEU A 159 -17.81 -8.01 15.53
CA LEU A 159 -17.75 -7.36 14.21
C LEU A 159 -18.37 -8.23 13.11
N LEU A 160 -18.25 -9.54 13.22
CA LEU A 160 -18.90 -10.49 12.31
C LEU A 160 -20.42 -10.52 12.54
N ASP A 161 -20.84 -10.58 13.81
CA ASP A 161 -22.27 -10.59 14.20
C ASP A 161 -22.98 -9.33 13.71
N ALA A 162 -22.31 -8.18 13.83
CA ALA A 162 -22.80 -6.90 13.31
C ALA A 162 -22.66 -6.75 11.78
N LYS A 163 -22.00 -7.67 11.07
CA LYS A 163 -21.61 -7.53 9.66
C LYS A 163 -20.78 -6.27 9.39
N ALA A 164 -20.00 -5.87 10.38
CA ALA A 164 -19.22 -4.64 10.39
C ALA A 164 -17.77 -4.83 9.89
N LEU A 165 -17.39 -6.03 9.46
CA LEU A 165 -16.07 -6.36 8.95
C LEU A 165 -16.14 -6.82 7.48
N VAL A 166 -15.28 -6.24 6.63
CA VAL A 166 -15.20 -6.60 5.21
C VAL A 166 -13.76 -6.57 4.73
N VAL A 167 -13.46 -7.40 3.74
CA VAL A 167 -12.20 -7.37 3.01
C VAL A 167 -12.35 -6.53 1.75
N ARG A 168 -11.44 -5.59 1.56
CA ARG A 168 -11.26 -4.93 0.27
C ARG A 168 -9.78 -4.73 0.00
N HIS A 169 -9.28 -5.47 -0.99
CA HIS A 169 -7.90 -5.36 -1.43
C HIS A 169 -7.59 -3.97 -1.99
N PRO A 170 -6.36 -3.48 -1.84
CA PRO A 170 -5.92 -2.25 -2.48
C PRO A 170 -6.03 -2.36 -4.01
N GLU A 171 -6.58 -1.33 -4.61
CA GLU A 171 -6.81 -1.27 -6.05
C GLU A 171 -5.57 -0.79 -6.81
N VAL A 172 -5.48 -1.24 -8.07
CA VAL A 172 -4.39 -0.90 -9.00
C VAL A 172 -4.91 0.02 -10.11
N ASP A 173 -4.17 1.08 -10.40
CA ASP A 173 -4.40 1.95 -11.55
C ASP A 173 -3.83 1.29 -12.83
N VAL A 174 -4.56 0.31 -13.36
CA VAL A 174 -4.13 -0.48 -14.53
C VAL A 174 -3.92 0.40 -15.76
N ASP A 175 -4.80 1.36 -15.98
CA ASP A 175 -4.74 2.26 -17.14
C ASP A 175 -3.58 3.24 -17.00
N GLY A 176 -3.37 3.79 -15.80
CA GLY A 176 -2.23 4.64 -15.52
C GLY A 176 -0.89 3.92 -15.71
N LEU A 177 -0.78 2.66 -15.25
CA LEU A 177 0.42 1.85 -15.45
C LEU A 177 0.72 1.56 -16.93
N ALA A 178 -0.30 1.46 -17.78
CA ALA A 178 -0.13 1.25 -19.21
C ALA A 178 0.46 2.47 -19.97
N THR A 179 0.52 3.65 -19.33
CA THR A 179 1.04 4.88 -19.93
C THR A 179 2.55 5.08 -19.72
N GLY A 180 3.24 4.10 -19.16
CA GLY A 180 4.68 4.20 -18.87
C GLY A 180 5.55 4.29 -20.10
N ASP A 181 6.57 5.15 -20.06
CA ASP A 181 7.56 5.32 -21.12
C ASP A 181 8.84 4.57 -20.78
N ARG A 182 8.99 3.37 -21.39
CA ARG A 182 10.17 2.50 -21.20
C ARG A 182 11.46 3.18 -21.62
N ASP A 183 11.48 3.73 -22.81
CA ASP A 183 12.73 4.20 -23.42
C ASP A 183 13.24 5.48 -22.76
N ALA A 184 12.34 6.41 -22.50
CA ALA A 184 12.68 7.63 -21.76
C ALA A 184 13.19 7.32 -20.33
N CYS A 185 12.53 6.39 -19.62
CA CYS A 185 12.95 6.02 -18.28
C CYS A 185 14.32 5.30 -18.29
N ARG A 186 14.54 4.34 -19.19
CA ARG A 186 15.83 3.65 -19.30
C ARG A 186 16.95 4.61 -19.64
N THR A 187 16.72 5.54 -20.58
CA THR A 187 17.68 6.61 -20.91
C THR A 187 18.03 7.45 -19.69
N ALA A 188 17.02 7.88 -18.94
CA ALA A 188 17.22 8.68 -17.72
C ALA A 188 17.99 7.93 -16.60
N LEU A 189 17.84 6.60 -16.53
CA LEU A 189 18.53 5.74 -15.59
C LEU A 189 19.92 5.28 -16.09
N GLY A 190 20.30 5.57 -17.35
CA GLY A 190 21.54 5.12 -17.96
C GLY A 190 21.57 3.59 -18.14
N VAL A 191 20.45 2.99 -18.52
CA VAL A 191 20.30 1.56 -18.79
C VAL A 191 20.23 1.32 -20.30
N ASP A 192 21.18 0.55 -20.82
CA ASP A 192 21.23 0.23 -22.25
C ASP A 192 20.08 -0.72 -22.66
N PRO A 193 19.67 -0.73 -23.93
CA PRO A 193 18.55 -1.56 -24.40
C PRO A 193 18.72 -3.06 -24.16
N ASP A 194 19.96 -3.57 -24.19
CA ASP A 194 20.36 -4.97 -24.00
C ASP A 194 20.66 -5.36 -22.54
N GLU A 195 20.64 -4.40 -21.62
CA GLU A 195 20.80 -4.67 -20.19
C GLU A 195 19.48 -5.13 -19.57
N VAL A 196 19.56 -6.00 -18.56
CA VAL A 196 18.41 -6.45 -17.77
C VAL A 196 18.26 -5.53 -16.55
N LEU A 197 17.12 -4.82 -16.45
CA LEU A 197 16.81 -3.96 -15.32
C LEU A 197 15.93 -4.69 -14.30
N LEU A 198 16.51 -4.95 -13.11
CA LEU A 198 15.80 -5.41 -11.94
C LEU A 198 15.34 -4.20 -11.13
N ALA A 199 14.04 -3.94 -11.06
CA ALA A 199 13.49 -2.85 -10.27
C ALA A 199 13.03 -3.35 -8.90
N HIS A 200 13.52 -2.71 -7.82
CA HIS A 200 13.08 -2.96 -6.44
C HIS A 200 12.39 -1.69 -5.90
N PRO A 201 11.09 -1.49 -6.17
CA PRO A 201 10.35 -0.28 -5.80
C PRO A 201 9.97 -0.31 -4.31
N ALA A 202 10.98 -0.24 -3.45
CA ALA A 202 10.82 -0.25 -2.01
C ALA A 202 11.75 0.78 -1.36
N ARG A 203 11.29 1.38 -0.27
CA ARG A 203 12.19 2.14 0.61
C ARG A 203 13.24 1.19 1.21
N VAL A 204 14.39 1.72 1.56
CA VAL A 204 15.43 0.96 2.25
C VAL A 204 14.99 0.72 3.70
N ASP A 205 14.72 -0.54 4.01
CA ASP A 205 14.33 -0.99 5.34
C ASP A 205 15.07 -2.30 5.62
N ALA A 206 15.98 -2.26 6.60
CA ALA A 206 16.86 -3.39 6.90
C ALA A 206 16.10 -4.61 7.47
N ALA A 207 14.98 -4.38 8.14
CA ALA A 207 14.23 -5.44 8.82
C ALA A 207 13.24 -6.14 7.88
N ASN A 208 12.66 -5.41 6.94
CA ASN A 208 11.51 -5.87 6.17
C ASN A 208 11.79 -6.09 4.68
N LYS A 209 12.46 -5.14 4.02
CA LYS A 209 12.57 -5.17 2.54
C LYS A 209 13.67 -6.09 2.02
N ASN A 210 14.40 -6.76 2.91
CA ASN A 210 15.38 -7.79 2.59
C ASN A 210 16.33 -7.41 1.44
N ILE A 211 16.92 -6.22 1.54
CA ILE A 211 17.87 -5.72 0.53
C ILE A 211 19.02 -6.71 0.27
N PRO A 212 19.63 -7.35 1.29
CA PRO A 212 20.66 -8.37 1.05
C PRO A 212 20.16 -9.53 0.19
N GLY A 213 18.93 -10.01 0.41
CA GLY A 213 18.31 -11.06 -0.42
C GLY A 213 18.09 -10.61 -1.87
N ALA A 214 17.64 -9.36 -2.09
CA ALA A 214 17.51 -8.78 -3.42
C ALA A 214 18.84 -8.74 -4.16
N VAL A 215 19.91 -8.29 -3.49
CA VAL A 215 21.26 -8.24 -4.07
C VAL A 215 21.80 -9.65 -4.37
N SER A 216 21.57 -10.61 -3.46
CA SER A 216 21.94 -12.00 -3.68
C SER A 216 21.29 -12.57 -4.93
N PHE A 217 19.97 -12.36 -5.10
CA PHE A 217 19.24 -12.74 -6.30
C PHE A 217 19.81 -12.06 -7.55
N ALA A 218 20.02 -10.74 -7.52
CA ALA A 218 20.56 -9.98 -8.66
C ALA A 218 21.93 -10.49 -9.09
N ARG A 219 22.81 -10.82 -8.15
CA ARG A 219 24.13 -11.44 -8.42
C ARG A 219 24.03 -12.81 -9.03
N ALA A 220 23.15 -13.66 -8.48
CA ALA A 220 22.94 -15.01 -9.00
C ALA A 220 22.38 -14.96 -10.43
N LEU A 221 21.46 -14.05 -10.71
CA LEU A 221 20.92 -13.84 -12.06
C LEU A 221 21.99 -13.32 -13.02
N ALA A 222 22.82 -12.37 -12.59
CA ALA A 222 23.94 -11.85 -13.38
C ALA A 222 25.00 -12.93 -13.73
N ALA A 223 25.11 -13.98 -12.92
CA ALA A 223 26.05 -15.08 -13.17
C ALA A 223 25.55 -16.05 -14.25
N VAL A 224 24.24 -16.10 -14.52
CA VAL A 224 23.64 -17.06 -15.48
C VAL A 224 23.14 -16.40 -16.76
N LEU A 225 22.94 -15.09 -16.77
CA LEU A 225 22.54 -14.35 -17.99
C LEU A 225 23.76 -13.88 -18.78
N PRO A 226 23.69 -13.92 -20.14
CA PRO A 226 24.79 -13.46 -20.99
C PRO A 226 24.95 -11.93 -21.03
N GLY A 227 23.93 -11.18 -20.62
CA GLY A 227 23.91 -9.73 -20.62
C GLY A 227 24.26 -9.11 -19.25
N ARG A 228 24.42 -7.78 -19.22
CA ARG A 228 24.64 -7.07 -17.97
C ARG A 228 23.32 -6.91 -17.21
N VAL A 229 23.35 -7.17 -15.91
CA VAL A 229 22.23 -6.95 -15.00
C VAL A 229 22.44 -5.63 -14.25
N ARG A 230 21.39 -4.81 -14.20
CA ARG A 230 21.34 -3.56 -13.46
C ARG A 230 20.30 -3.70 -12.35
N TYR A 231 20.68 -3.32 -11.14
CA TYR A 231 19.79 -3.35 -9.99
C TYR A 231 19.41 -1.92 -9.59
N TRP A 232 18.13 -1.58 -9.75
CA TRP A 232 17.59 -0.30 -9.33
C TRP A 232 16.90 -0.41 -7.95
N LEU A 233 17.21 0.53 -7.08
CA LEU A 233 16.58 0.72 -5.77
C LEU A 233 16.36 2.21 -5.54
N THR A 234 15.32 2.59 -4.78
CA THR A 234 15.05 4.01 -4.44
C THR A 234 16.27 4.71 -3.85
N ASP A 235 16.24 6.05 -3.86
CA ASP A 235 17.32 6.90 -3.31
C ASP A 235 17.73 6.51 -1.89
N PRO A 236 19.00 6.75 -1.52
CA PRO A 236 19.48 6.50 -0.18
C PRO A 236 18.62 7.18 0.87
N GLN A 237 18.36 6.46 1.96
CA GLN A 237 17.74 7.02 3.15
C GLN A 237 18.84 7.43 4.15
N PRO A 238 18.70 8.56 4.85
CA PRO A 238 19.65 8.90 5.92
C PRO A 238 19.73 7.78 6.96
N GLY A 239 20.95 7.35 7.30
CA GLY A 239 21.17 6.32 8.31
C GLY A 239 20.93 4.89 7.84
N GLU A 240 21.19 4.58 6.57
CA GLU A 240 21.18 3.18 6.08
C GLU A 240 22.10 2.30 6.95
N PRO A 241 21.59 1.15 7.47
CA PRO A 241 22.39 0.25 8.30
C PRO A 241 23.58 -0.34 7.53
N GLY A 242 24.71 -0.58 8.24
CA GLY A 242 25.92 -1.17 7.66
C GLY A 242 25.69 -2.42 6.82
N PRO A 243 24.93 -3.44 7.31
CA PRO A 243 24.63 -4.64 6.52
C PRO A 243 23.92 -4.37 5.19
N VAL A 244 23.11 -3.32 5.10
CA VAL A 244 22.47 -2.89 3.84
C VAL A 244 23.49 -2.25 2.93
N ALA A 245 24.33 -1.36 3.43
CA ALA A 245 25.39 -0.72 2.66
C ALA A 245 26.40 -1.76 2.13
N ASP A 246 26.79 -2.73 2.95
CA ASP A 246 27.69 -3.84 2.56
C ASP A 246 27.09 -4.71 1.45
N ALA A 247 25.79 -4.99 1.52
CA ALA A 247 25.09 -5.72 0.46
C ALA A 247 25.05 -4.90 -0.83
N LEU A 248 24.65 -3.62 -0.76
CA LEU A 248 24.55 -2.75 -1.92
C LEU A 248 25.89 -2.54 -2.63
N ALA A 249 27.00 -2.54 -1.91
CA ALA A 249 28.34 -2.49 -2.51
C ALA A 249 28.65 -3.69 -3.42
N GLN A 250 27.92 -4.79 -3.30
CA GLN A 250 28.05 -6.00 -4.11
C GLN A 250 26.98 -6.12 -5.20
N ALA A 251 26.04 -5.16 -5.28
CA ALA A 251 24.96 -5.22 -6.25
C ALA A 251 25.46 -5.00 -7.68
N PRO A 252 25.05 -5.82 -8.65
CA PRO A 252 25.45 -5.67 -10.05
C PRO A 252 24.86 -4.37 -10.61
N GLY A 253 25.72 -3.50 -11.16
CA GLY A 253 25.29 -2.27 -11.84
C GLY A 253 24.26 -1.46 -11.02
N LEU A 254 24.51 -1.24 -9.71
CA LEU A 254 23.61 -0.54 -8.81
C LEU A 254 23.21 0.83 -9.35
N ILE A 255 21.92 1.08 -9.42
CA ILE A 255 21.33 2.38 -9.73
C ILE A 255 20.51 2.83 -8.52
N ARG A 256 20.82 4.01 -7.99
CA ARG A 256 20.06 4.67 -6.94
C ARG A 256 19.39 5.90 -7.53
N GLY A 257 18.11 6.06 -7.30
CA GLY A 257 17.43 7.21 -7.83
C GLY A 257 15.92 7.19 -7.59
N TRP A 258 15.30 8.28 -7.97
CA TRP A 258 13.87 8.47 -7.90
C TRP A 258 13.28 8.49 -9.31
N VAL A 259 12.23 7.69 -9.53
CA VAL A 259 11.41 7.73 -10.75
C VAL A 259 10.05 8.33 -10.39
N PRO A 260 9.73 9.54 -10.86
CA PRO A 260 8.54 10.28 -10.41
C PRO A 260 7.22 9.58 -10.73
N ARG A 261 7.17 8.83 -11.84
CA ARG A 261 5.98 8.09 -12.26
C ARG A 261 6.25 6.59 -12.13
N PRO A 262 5.56 5.89 -11.22
CA PRO A 262 5.68 4.43 -11.09
C PRO A 262 5.48 3.69 -12.41
N ALA A 263 4.57 4.17 -13.28
CA ALA A 263 4.33 3.59 -14.59
C ALA A 263 5.60 3.52 -15.45
N ASP A 264 6.44 4.56 -15.44
CA ASP A 264 7.68 4.60 -16.21
C ASP A 264 8.70 3.57 -15.68
N LEU A 265 8.79 3.43 -14.33
CA LEU A 265 9.64 2.43 -13.71
C LEU A 265 9.21 1.01 -14.09
N TYR A 266 7.91 0.71 -13.98
CA TYR A 266 7.39 -0.60 -14.36
C TYR A 266 7.56 -0.86 -15.87
N ALA A 267 7.35 0.14 -16.71
CA ALA A 267 7.62 0.00 -18.15
C ALA A 267 9.10 -0.30 -18.44
N ALA A 268 10.03 0.40 -17.76
CA ALA A 268 11.47 0.25 -17.91
C ALA A 268 12.01 -1.09 -17.40
N ALA A 269 11.44 -1.64 -16.34
CA ALA A 269 11.87 -2.88 -15.70
C ALA A 269 11.70 -4.10 -16.63
N ASP A 270 12.60 -5.06 -16.47
CA ASP A 270 12.49 -6.40 -17.05
C ASP A 270 12.00 -7.42 -16.01
N VAL A 271 12.33 -7.20 -14.72
CA VAL A 271 11.83 -7.95 -13.57
C VAL A 271 11.60 -6.98 -12.41
N VAL A 272 10.53 -7.19 -11.66
CA VAL A 272 10.27 -6.46 -10.41
C VAL A 272 10.55 -7.37 -9.22
N LEU A 273 11.34 -6.85 -8.26
CA LEU A 273 11.72 -7.57 -7.05
C LEU A 273 10.98 -7.00 -5.84
N LEU A 274 10.40 -7.88 -5.02
CA LEU A 274 9.88 -7.55 -3.70
C LEU A 274 10.20 -8.70 -2.72
N PRO A 275 11.48 -8.96 -2.38
CA PRO A 275 11.87 -10.07 -1.52
C PRO A 275 11.59 -9.81 -0.04
N SER A 276 10.60 -8.99 0.25
CA SER A 276 10.17 -8.60 1.59
C SER A 276 9.82 -9.81 2.44
N THR A 277 10.07 -9.69 3.75
CA THR A 277 9.68 -10.70 4.75
C THR A 277 8.27 -10.47 5.30
N TRP A 278 7.76 -9.23 5.14
CA TRP A 278 6.41 -8.84 5.49
C TRP A 278 5.89 -7.74 4.57
N GLU A 279 4.63 -7.87 4.15
CA GLU A 279 3.84 -6.85 3.47
C GLU A 279 2.39 -6.91 3.96
N GLY A 280 1.76 -5.75 4.13
CA GLY A 280 0.32 -5.68 4.35
C GLY A 280 -0.47 -6.14 3.13
N TRP A 281 0.01 -5.81 1.92
CA TRP A 281 -0.52 -6.34 0.66
C TRP A 281 0.61 -6.68 -0.33
N GLY A 282 1.49 -5.75 -0.61
CA GLY A 282 2.52 -5.89 -1.64
C GLY A 282 2.08 -5.25 -2.96
N LEU A 283 1.68 -3.97 -2.91
CA LEU A 283 1.29 -3.20 -4.11
C LEU A 283 2.26 -3.39 -5.29
N PRO A 284 3.60 -3.35 -5.12
CA PRO A 284 4.52 -3.56 -6.23
C PRO A 284 4.36 -4.90 -6.95
N VAL A 285 3.88 -5.95 -6.27
CA VAL A 285 3.63 -7.26 -6.90
C VAL A 285 2.47 -7.17 -7.88
N VAL A 286 1.36 -6.61 -7.44
CA VAL A 286 0.16 -6.51 -8.28
C VAL A 286 0.27 -5.42 -9.34
N GLU A 287 1.01 -4.34 -9.09
CA GLU A 287 1.33 -3.31 -10.07
C GLU A 287 2.23 -3.84 -11.18
N ALA A 288 3.26 -4.61 -10.83
CA ALA A 288 4.12 -5.27 -11.82
C ALA A 288 3.33 -6.28 -12.67
N ALA A 289 2.47 -7.09 -12.06
CA ALA A 289 1.59 -8.02 -12.77
C ALA A 289 0.64 -7.26 -13.71
N ALA A 290 0.05 -6.13 -13.29
CA ALA A 290 -0.76 -5.25 -14.12
C ALA A 290 0.01 -4.65 -15.29
N ALA A 291 1.28 -4.31 -15.08
CA ALA A 291 2.20 -3.83 -16.13
C ALA A 291 2.72 -4.94 -17.05
N GLY A 292 2.32 -6.21 -16.83
CA GLY A 292 2.78 -7.36 -17.60
C GLY A 292 4.25 -7.70 -17.37
N LYS A 293 4.75 -7.44 -16.17
CA LYS A 293 6.15 -7.72 -15.80
C LYS A 293 6.26 -8.95 -14.92
N PRO A 294 7.35 -9.74 -15.09
CA PRO A 294 7.70 -10.78 -14.16
C PRO A 294 7.92 -10.23 -12.75
N VAL A 295 7.45 -10.96 -11.74
CA VAL A 295 7.56 -10.56 -10.34
C VAL A 295 8.26 -11.64 -9.55
N VAL A 296 9.30 -11.26 -8.82
CA VAL A 296 9.97 -12.11 -7.82
C VAL A 296 9.66 -11.53 -6.45
N ALA A 297 9.00 -12.30 -5.59
CA ALA A 297 8.63 -11.83 -4.26
C ALA A 297 8.97 -12.86 -3.18
N GLY A 298 9.29 -12.36 -1.99
CA GLY A 298 9.57 -13.16 -0.81
C GLY A 298 8.33 -13.82 -0.20
N PRO A 299 8.51 -14.81 0.67
CA PRO A 299 7.43 -15.59 1.26
C PRO A 299 6.78 -14.86 2.45
N TYR A 300 6.09 -13.75 2.22
CA TYR A 300 5.28 -13.11 3.26
C TYR A 300 3.85 -13.67 3.29
N PRO A 301 3.15 -13.64 4.44
CA PRO A 301 1.87 -14.35 4.62
C PRO A 301 0.80 -14.01 3.59
N VAL A 302 0.65 -12.74 3.23
CA VAL A 302 -0.39 -12.26 2.31
C VAL A 302 -0.11 -12.62 0.84
N LEU A 303 1.12 -13.00 0.47
CA LEU A 303 1.46 -13.38 -0.91
C LEU A 303 0.61 -14.56 -1.42
N ALA A 304 0.23 -15.50 -0.54
CA ALA A 304 -0.64 -16.61 -0.90
C ALA A 304 -2.01 -16.13 -1.41
N GLU A 305 -2.52 -15.02 -0.88
CA GLU A 305 -3.78 -14.42 -1.30
C GLU A 305 -3.67 -13.80 -2.71
N ILE A 306 -2.54 -13.13 -3.01
CA ILE A 306 -2.26 -12.62 -4.37
C ILE A 306 -2.14 -13.77 -5.37
N ARG A 307 -1.45 -14.86 -5.00
CA ARG A 307 -1.38 -16.08 -5.85
C ARG A 307 -2.75 -16.70 -6.08
N ALA A 308 -3.64 -16.69 -5.08
CA ALA A 308 -5.01 -17.18 -5.21
C ALA A 308 -5.89 -16.36 -6.17
N LEU A 309 -5.54 -15.10 -6.45
CA LEU A 309 -6.17 -14.30 -7.51
C LEU A 309 -5.77 -14.76 -8.92
N GLY A 310 -4.82 -15.68 -9.05
CA GLY A 310 -4.29 -16.17 -10.33
C GLY A 310 -2.99 -15.50 -10.79
N VAL A 311 -2.34 -14.73 -9.91
CA VAL A 311 -1.06 -14.09 -10.23
C VAL A 311 0.09 -15.07 -9.98
N THR A 312 0.83 -15.40 -11.02
CA THR A 312 2.09 -16.16 -10.92
C THR A 312 3.20 -15.23 -10.42
N VAL A 313 3.84 -15.65 -9.32
CA VAL A 313 4.95 -14.94 -8.68
C VAL A 313 6.10 -15.92 -8.50
N TRP A 314 7.30 -15.56 -8.97
CA TRP A 314 8.51 -16.36 -8.83
C TRP A 314 9.13 -16.18 -7.44
N ASP A 315 9.69 -17.26 -6.92
CA ASP A 315 10.41 -17.20 -5.64
C ASP A 315 11.85 -16.70 -5.84
N PRO A 316 12.47 -16.02 -4.87
CA PRO A 316 13.85 -15.54 -4.97
C PRO A 316 14.90 -16.66 -5.15
N GLU A 317 14.57 -17.90 -4.81
CA GLU A 317 15.42 -19.06 -5.05
C GLU A 317 15.35 -19.58 -6.49
N ASP A 318 14.31 -19.22 -7.27
CA ASP A 318 14.12 -19.70 -8.64
C ASP A 318 14.82 -18.79 -9.69
N VAL A 319 16.14 -18.63 -9.52
CA VAL A 319 16.97 -17.87 -10.46
C VAL A 319 16.93 -18.47 -11.87
N GLY A 320 16.90 -19.81 -11.97
CA GLY A 320 16.86 -20.53 -13.26
C GLY A 320 15.57 -20.26 -14.03
N GLY A 321 14.42 -20.30 -13.36
CA GLY A 321 13.14 -20.01 -13.97
C GLY A 321 13.05 -18.56 -14.46
N VAL A 322 13.56 -17.60 -13.68
CA VAL A 322 13.59 -16.19 -14.10
C VAL A 322 14.56 -15.97 -15.27
N ALA A 323 15.73 -16.62 -15.28
CA ALA A 323 16.68 -16.54 -16.40
C ALA A 323 16.09 -17.12 -17.69
N ALA A 324 15.38 -18.25 -17.60
CA ALA A 324 14.69 -18.86 -18.75
C ALA A 324 13.61 -17.93 -19.32
N LEU A 325 12.80 -17.29 -18.43
CA LEU A 325 11.79 -16.32 -18.81
C LEU A 325 12.39 -15.12 -19.56
N LEU A 326 13.50 -14.59 -19.09
CA LEU A 326 14.18 -13.45 -19.73
C LEU A 326 14.85 -13.83 -21.05
N SER A 327 15.24 -15.09 -21.20
CA SER A 327 15.88 -15.60 -22.43
C SER A 327 14.85 -15.93 -23.52
N ASP A 328 13.62 -16.28 -23.17
CA ASP A 328 12.51 -16.55 -24.10
C ASP A 328 11.22 -15.85 -23.63
N PRO A 329 11.10 -14.52 -23.85
CA PRO A 329 9.92 -13.76 -23.47
C PRO A 329 8.64 -14.25 -24.16
N ASP A 330 8.72 -14.87 -25.34
CA ASP A 330 7.56 -15.36 -26.08
C ASP A 330 6.93 -16.58 -25.41
N ALA A 331 7.76 -17.49 -24.89
CA ALA A 331 7.29 -18.66 -24.15
C ALA A 331 6.49 -18.28 -22.89
N HIS A 332 6.80 -17.13 -22.29
CA HIS A 332 6.15 -16.67 -21.04
C HIS A 332 5.09 -15.60 -21.25
N ARG A 333 4.86 -15.16 -22.50
CA ARG A 333 3.84 -14.14 -22.80
C ARG A 333 2.45 -14.49 -22.28
N ALA A 334 2.06 -15.76 -22.36
CA ALA A 334 0.76 -16.22 -21.88
C ALA A 334 0.60 -16.08 -20.36
N VAL A 335 1.67 -16.38 -19.60
CA VAL A 335 1.65 -16.24 -18.13
C VAL A 335 1.56 -14.77 -17.73
N LEU A 336 2.33 -13.89 -18.36
CA LEU A 336 2.30 -12.45 -18.07
C LEU A 336 0.97 -11.82 -18.47
N ALA A 337 0.37 -12.25 -19.57
CA ALA A 337 -0.98 -11.84 -19.97
C ALA A 337 -2.04 -12.33 -18.98
N ALA A 338 -1.92 -13.57 -18.47
CA ALA A 338 -2.81 -14.11 -17.44
C ALA A 338 -2.67 -13.34 -16.12
N ASN A 339 -1.45 -13.00 -15.69
CA ASN A 339 -1.21 -12.17 -14.51
C ASN A 339 -1.92 -10.82 -14.63
N ARG A 340 -1.76 -10.13 -15.76
CA ARG A 340 -2.45 -8.87 -16.02
C ARG A 340 -3.96 -9.03 -15.98
N ALA A 341 -4.50 -10.06 -16.63
CA ALA A 341 -5.94 -10.33 -16.65
C ALA A 341 -6.50 -10.58 -15.24
N ALA A 342 -5.77 -11.31 -14.41
CA ALA A 342 -6.14 -11.58 -13.01
C ALA A 342 -6.23 -10.27 -12.19
N VAL A 343 -5.25 -9.38 -12.33
CA VAL A 343 -5.27 -8.07 -11.65
C VAL A 343 -6.39 -7.18 -12.17
N VAL A 344 -6.59 -7.12 -13.49
CA VAL A 344 -7.69 -6.33 -14.10
C VAL A 344 -9.05 -6.80 -13.56
N ALA A 345 -9.27 -8.11 -13.50
CA ALA A 345 -10.54 -8.68 -13.05
C ALA A 345 -10.81 -8.48 -11.55
N SER A 346 -9.77 -8.39 -10.72
CA SER A 346 -9.94 -8.46 -9.26
C SER A 346 -9.57 -7.17 -8.52
N LEU A 347 -8.66 -6.35 -9.08
CA LEU A 347 -8.02 -5.24 -8.38
C LEU A 347 -8.06 -3.91 -9.16
N SER A 348 -8.75 -3.84 -10.30
CA SER A 348 -8.82 -2.60 -11.08
C SER A 348 -9.52 -1.48 -10.32
N GLN A 349 -9.02 -0.25 -10.43
CA GLN A 349 -9.68 0.94 -9.92
C GLN A 349 -11.00 1.29 -10.66
N ALA A 350 -11.29 0.65 -11.79
CA ALA A 350 -12.49 0.95 -12.57
C ALA A 350 -13.79 0.75 -11.76
N ASP A 351 -13.84 -0.28 -10.90
CA ASP A 351 -15.01 -0.61 -10.08
C ASP A 351 -15.01 0.10 -8.71
N LEU A 352 -13.95 0.84 -8.40
CA LEU A 352 -13.80 1.48 -7.10
C LEU A 352 -14.94 2.44 -6.75
N PRO A 353 -15.45 3.31 -7.65
CA PRO A 353 -16.56 4.21 -7.31
C PRO A 353 -17.81 3.46 -6.83
N ALA A 354 -18.23 2.40 -7.53
CA ALA A 354 -19.39 1.60 -7.15
C ALA A 354 -19.20 0.93 -5.79
N ALA A 355 -18.01 0.37 -5.54
CA ALA A 355 -17.69 -0.25 -4.26
C ALA A 355 -17.65 0.77 -3.11
N LEU A 356 -17.16 1.99 -3.33
CA LEU A 356 -17.18 3.04 -2.31
C LEU A 356 -18.60 3.49 -1.97
N ALA A 357 -19.52 3.50 -2.95
CA ALA A 357 -20.94 3.76 -2.70
C ALA A 357 -21.56 2.67 -1.82
N ASP A 358 -21.28 1.38 -2.09
CA ASP A 358 -21.75 0.25 -1.27
C ASP A 358 -21.20 0.32 0.17
N LEU A 359 -19.88 0.59 0.34
CA LEU A 359 -19.29 0.74 1.67
C LEU A 359 -19.93 1.90 2.45
N ALA A 360 -20.25 3.00 1.79
CA ALA A 360 -20.90 4.13 2.43
C ALA A 360 -22.33 3.78 2.87
N GLU A 361 -23.07 3.02 2.08
CA GLU A 361 -24.42 2.56 2.44
C GLU A 361 -24.38 1.62 3.64
N ARG A 362 -23.50 0.63 3.63
CA ARG A 362 -23.30 -0.27 4.76
C ARG A 362 -22.90 0.46 6.05
N ALA A 363 -22.05 1.50 5.94
CA ALA A 363 -21.70 2.33 7.10
C ALA A 363 -22.91 3.10 7.65
N ARG A 364 -23.85 3.56 6.78
CA ARG A 364 -25.11 4.19 7.19
C ARG A 364 -26.03 3.21 7.91
N GLU A 365 -26.16 1.99 7.40
CA GLU A 365 -26.96 0.93 8.03
C GLU A 365 -26.48 0.66 9.46
N LEU A 366 -25.16 0.49 9.66
CA LEU A 366 -24.57 0.25 10.98
C LEU A 366 -24.81 1.42 11.94
N THR A 367 -24.84 2.65 11.45
CA THR A 367 -25.06 3.85 12.27
C THR A 367 -26.53 4.02 12.64
N GLY A 368 -27.46 3.62 11.76
CA GLY A 368 -28.91 3.70 11.93
C GLY A 368 -29.55 2.61 12.79
N THR A 369 -28.82 1.53 13.08
CA THR A 369 -29.36 0.32 13.73
C THR A 369 -29.56 0.46 15.26
N VAL A 370 -29.46 1.68 15.83
CA VAL A 370 -29.75 1.91 17.25
C VAL A 370 -31.14 2.50 17.40
N GLN A 371 -32.13 1.63 17.57
CA GLN A 371 -33.36 1.92 18.34
C GLN A 371 -33.26 1.35 19.75
#